data_f1757fe0598b126d863f3ef9b621f781
#
_entry.id   f1757fe0598b126d863f3ef9b621f781
#
_cell.length_a   1.000
_cell.length_b   1.000
_cell.length_c   1.000
_cell.angle_alpha   90.00
_cell.angle_beta   90.00
_cell.angle_gamma   90.00
#
_symmetry.space_group_name_H-M   'P 1'
#
loop_
_entity.id
_entity.type
_entity.pdbx_description
1 polymer ?
#
loop_
_entity_poly.entity_id
_entity_poly.type
_entity_poly.pdbx_seq_one_letter_code
_entity_poly.pdbx_strand_id
1 'polypeptide(L)'
;MNDKQRKNLWLGVMAMVMIGIYPPWKEFGAVEKPSVFAPINQPPALSAGATRLDIDFSRLGIELLLAAAVTAGLIVTAGGRPDPPSFIPAANNIDTGSKAVTTTKVDLPRDYYLGELFVESEDDSEYWEDYCQAKGSIELPKGKRVQLELAKDIRVDLSFLSAFPSDAIYSVDASDAKVSDDDLSKLGGLGSIRELDLSGTAIGSTGVVNLKSLAKLEKLWLDRTSIDEQCVPALISLSKLKKLSITGTNLNELALETLKKDMPNCELIVSESHS
;
A
#
# COMPACT_ATOMS: atom_id res chain seq x y z
N MET A 1 8.23 3.20 12.71
CA MET A 1 7.81 2.63 14.02
C MET A 1 8.74 3.17 15.10
N ASN A 2 8.20 3.85 16.12
CA ASN A 2 9.02 4.41 17.20
C ASN A 2 9.55 3.32 18.16
N ASP A 3 10.49 3.69 19.06
CA ASP A 3 11.10 2.72 19.98
C ASP A 3 10.09 2.03 20.92
N LYS A 4 9.02 2.73 21.31
CA LYS A 4 7.94 2.14 22.12
C LYS A 4 7.16 1.11 21.30
N GLN A 5 6.85 1.40 20.05
CA GLN A 5 6.17 0.46 19.15
C GLN A 5 7.04 -0.77 18.88
N ARG A 6 8.36 -0.59 18.68
CA ARG A 6 9.30 -1.72 18.51
C ARG A 6 9.34 -2.60 19.75
N LYS A 7 9.42 -2.01 20.96
CA LYS A 7 9.37 -2.76 22.22
C LYS A 7 8.06 -3.53 22.38
N ASN A 8 6.92 -2.90 22.09
CA ASN A 8 5.61 -3.55 22.17
C ASN A 8 5.46 -4.68 21.16
N LEU A 9 5.99 -4.52 19.93
CA LEU A 9 6.02 -5.58 18.94
C LEU A 9 6.83 -6.80 19.45
N TRP A 10 8.02 -6.55 20.00
CA TRP A 10 8.86 -7.64 20.56
C TRP A 10 8.18 -8.34 21.75
N LEU A 11 7.51 -7.58 22.63
CA LEU A 11 6.74 -8.16 23.73
C LEU A 11 5.60 -9.05 23.21
N GLY A 12 4.90 -8.62 22.17
CA GLY A 12 3.83 -9.43 21.55
C GLY A 12 4.36 -10.69 20.87
N VAL A 13 5.48 -10.59 20.15
CA VAL A 13 6.15 -11.74 19.53
C VAL A 13 6.58 -12.73 20.62
N MET A 14 7.17 -12.26 21.71
CA MET A 14 7.56 -13.11 22.85
C MET A 14 6.36 -13.79 23.50
N ALA A 15 5.23 -13.09 23.65
CA ALA A 15 4.00 -13.68 24.17
C ALA A 15 3.47 -14.80 23.26
N MET A 16 3.45 -14.59 21.95
CA MET A 16 3.03 -15.62 20.98
C MET A 16 3.96 -16.83 20.98
N VAL A 17 5.28 -16.62 21.10
CA VAL A 17 6.25 -17.70 21.23
C VAL A 17 6.02 -18.49 22.52
N MET A 18 5.75 -17.82 23.63
CA MET A 18 5.46 -18.48 24.91
C MET A 18 4.20 -19.32 24.85
N ILE A 19 3.14 -18.85 24.20
CA ILE A 19 1.90 -19.62 23.98
C ILE A 19 2.20 -20.87 23.13
N GLY A 20 3.07 -20.76 22.11
CA GLY A 20 3.48 -21.91 21.30
C GLY A 20 4.33 -22.92 22.05
N ILE A 21 5.16 -22.49 23.01
CA ILE A 21 5.99 -23.37 23.86
C ILE A 21 5.16 -24.03 24.99
N TYR A 22 4.13 -23.32 25.49
CA TYR A 22 3.22 -23.78 26.54
C TYR A 22 1.78 -23.89 26.00
N PRO A 23 1.50 -24.85 25.08
CA PRO A 23 0.16 -24.94 24.50
C PRO A 23 -0.87 -25.43 25.53
N PRO A 24 -2.15 -25.12 25.33
CA PRO A 24 -3.23 -25.68 26.13
C PRO A 24 -3.40 -27.17 25.79
N TRP A 25 -3.32 -28.01 26.80
CA TRP A 25 -3.55 -29.46 26.66
C TRP A 25 -4.97 -29.81 27.11
N LYS A 26 -5.67 -30.64 26.35
CA LYS A 26 -7.00 -31.12 26.64
C LYS A 26 -6.98 -32.65 26.82
N GLU A 27 -7.59 -33.11 27.91
CA GLU A 27 -7.81 -34.53 28.16
C GLU A 27 -9.12 -34.98 27.52
N PHE A 28 -9.09 -36.13 26.90
CA PHE A 28 -10.29 -36.81 26.37
C PHE A 28 -10.63 -38.01 27.27
N GLY A 29 -11.89 -38.09 27.77
CA GLY A 29 -12.36 -39.10 28.66
C GLY A 29 -13.81 -38.88 29.08
N ALA A 30 -14.25 -39.61 30.10
CA ALA A 30 -15.65 -39.60 30.56
C ALA A 30 -16.13 -38.26 31.18
N VAL A 31 -15.21 -37.37 31.57
CA VAL A 31 -15.51 -36.07 32.18
C VAL A 31 -14.70 -35.01 31.46
N GLU A 32 -15.37 -33.99 30.94
CA GLU A 32 -14.68 -32.81 30.37
C GLU A 32 -14.00 -31.97 31.45
N LYS A 33 -12.70 -31.78 31.31
CA LYS A 33 -11.93 -30.89 32.17
C LYS A 33 -11.44 -29.69 31.39
N PRO A 34 -11.19 -28.53 32.07
CA PRO A 34 -10.59 -27.38 31.43
C PRO A 34 -9.17 -27.70 30.95
N SER A 35 -8.77 -27.11 29.81
CA SER A 35 -7.41 -27.28 29.27
C SER A 35 -6.36 -26.71 30.22
N VAL A 36 -5.21 -27.41 30.35
CA VAL A 36 -4.09 -27.03 31.20
C VAL A 36 -2.91 -26.61 30.36
N PHE A 37 -2.27 -25.51 30.70
CA PHE A 37 -1.05 -25.06 30.03
C PHE A 37 0.18 -25.79 30.58
N ALA A 38 0.94 -26.42 29.72
CA ALA A 38 2.22 -27.08 30.06
C ALA A 38 3.19 -27.03 28.88
N PRO A 39 4.51 -27.15 29.14
CA PRO A 39 5.51 -27.16 28.07
C PRO A 39 5.21 -28.25 27.04
N ILE A 40 5.46 -27.96 25.75
CA ILE A 40 5.21 -28.91 24.67
C ILE A 40 6.05 -30.19 24.81
N ASN A 41 7.22 -30.11 25.40
CA ASN A 41 8.12 -31.21 25.66
C ASN A 41 7.87 -31.96 26.99
N GLN A 42 6.96 -31.45 27.83
CA GLN A 42 6.55 -32.02 29.10
C GLN A 42 5.04 -31.91 29.27
N PRO A 43 4.23 -32.68 28.51
CA PRO A 43 2.78 -32.64 28.62
C PRO A 43 2.35 -33.07 30.05
N PRO A 44 1.21 -32.56 30.54
CA PRO A 44 0.69 -32.95 31.83
C PRO A 44 0.38 -34.44 31.87
N ALA A 45 0.48 -35.02 33.07
CA ALA A 45 0.10 -36.44 33.25
C ALA A 45 -1.41 -36.61 33.05
N LEU A 46 -1.80 -37.71 32.39
CA LEU A 46 -3.21 -38.09 32.24
C LEU A 46 -3.89 -38.29 33.59
N SER A 47 -5.05 -37.72 33.77
CA SER A 47 -5.83 -37.98 35.00
C SER A 47 -6.55 -39.32 34.92
N ALA A 48 -6.96 -39.82 36.11
CA ALA A 48 -7.71 -41.10 36.19
C ALA A 48 -9.00 -41.03 35.33
N GLY A 49 -9.13 -41.95 34.39
CA GLY A 49 -10.26 -42.04 33.47
C GLY A 49 -10.09 -41.28 32.15
N ALA A 50 -9.00 -40.53 31.93
CA ALA A 50 -8.68 -39.96 30.63
C ALA A 50 -8.05 -41.02 29.71
N THR A 51 -8.45 -41.02 28.44
CA THR A 51 -7.98 -41.97 27.43
C THR A 51 -6.92 -41.39 26.52
N ARG A 52 -6.88 -40.09 26.37
CA ARG A 52 -5.98 -39.37 25.44
C ARG A 52 -5.71 -37.94 25.91
N LEU A 53 -4.49 -37.44 25.62
CA LEU A 53 -4.12 -36.07 25.80
C LEU A 53 -3.75 -35.49 24.44
N ASP A 54 -4.31 -34.34 24.12
CA ASP A 54 -4.02 -33.61 22.88
C ASP A 54 -3.89 -32.12 23.14
N ILE A 55 -3.26 -31.40 22.19
CA ILE A 55 -3.24 -29.94 22.23
C ILE A 55 -4.63 -29.44 21.84
N ASP A 56 -5.18 -28.53 22.64
CA ASP A 56 -6.43 -27.86 22.35
C ASP A 56 -6.19 -26.76 21.32
N PHE A 57 -6.22 -27.13 20.04
CA PHE A 57 -6.00 -26.21 18.92
C PHE A 57 -7.04 -25.08 18.84
N SER A 58 -8.25 -25.31 19.31
CA SER A 58 -9.29 -24.27 19.32
C SER A 58 -8.94 -23.19 20.33
N ARG A 59 -8.54 -23.55 21.52
CA ARG A 59 -8.10 -22.62 22.57
C ARG A 59 -6.76 -21.97 22.20
N LEU A 60 -5.81 -22.74 21.66
CA LEU A 60 -4.54 -22.23 21.17
C LEU A 60 -4.73 -21.12 20.12
N GLY A 61 -5.65 -21.33 19.16
CA GLY A 61 -5.98 -20.32 18.15
C GLY A 61 -6.56 -19.04 18.75
N ILE A 62 -7.46 -19.17 19.74
CA ILE A 62 -8.05 -18.01 20.43
C ILE A 62 -6.98 -17.22 21.20
N GLU A 63 -6.11 -17.91 21.94
CA GLU A 63 -5.04 -17.26 22.73
C GLU A 63 -4.03 -16.54 21.81
N LEU A 64 -3.66 -17.14 20.69
CA LEU A 64 -2.80 -16.49 19.69
C LEU A 64 -3.45 -15.26 19.06
N LEU A 65 -4.76 -15.33 18.74
CA LEU A 65 -5.49 -14.19 18.21
C LEU A 65 -5.62 -13.06 19.24
N LEU A 66 -5.88 -13.39 20.51
CA LEU A 66 -5.91 -12.41 21.60
C LEU A 66 -4.54 -11.74 21.80
N ALA A 67 -3.46 -12.51 21.79
CA ALA A 67 -2.11 -11.98 21.91
C ALA A 67 -1.77 -11.04 20.73
N ALA A 68 -2.17 -11.39 19.51
CA ALA A 68 -1.99 -10.56 18.34
C ALA A 68 -2.82 -9.27 18.42
N ALA A 69 -4.09 -9.35 18.85
CA ALA A 69 -4.97 -8.19 19.00
C ALA A 69 -4.46 -7.21 20.07
N VAL A 70 -4.02 -7.74 21.23
CA VAL A 70 -3.42 -6.92 22.31
C VAL A 70 -2.14 -6.26 21.82
N THR A 71 -1.30 -7.00 21.09
CA THR A 71 -0.05 -6.45 20.52
C THR A 71 -0.34 -5.32 19.54
N ALA A 72 -1.31 -5.51 18.62
CA ALA A 72 -1.74 -4.48 17.68
C ALA A 72 -2.29 -3.25 18.43
N GLY A 73 -3.13 -3.45 19.45
CA GLY A 73 -3.65 -2.39 20.30
C GLY A 73 -2.55 -1.60 21.02
N LEU A 74 -1.53 -2.30 21.55
CA LEU A 74 -0.37 -1.67 22.19
C LEU A 74 0.51 -0.90 21.21
N ILE A 75 0.64 -1.39 19.98
CA ILE A 75 1.35 -0.67 18.92
C ILE A 75 0.60 0.60 18.54
N VAL A 76 -0.73 0.51 18.35
CA VAL A 76 -1.58 1.66 18.01
C VAL A 76 -1.61 2.70 19.14
N THR A 77 -1.74 2.26 20.40
CA THR A 77 -1.80 3.18 21.57
C THR A 77 -0.44 3.77 21.95
N ALA A 78 0.66 3.03 21.73
CA ALA A 78 2.03 3.55 21.92
C ALA A 78 2.44 4.50 20.79
N GLY A 79 1.76 4.40 19.64
CA GLY A 79 1.72 5.42 18.63
C GLY A 79 0.73 6.50 19.02
N GLY A 80 1.04 7.32 20.03
CA GLY A 80 0.58 8.69 19.94
C GLY A 80 1.02 9.13 18.55
N ARG A 81 0.10 9.69 17.71
CA ARG A 81 0.46 10.16 16.37
C ARG A 81 1.86 10.74 16.48
N PRO A 82 2.88 10.23 15.78
CA PRO A 82 4.15 10.92 15.75
C PRO A 82 3.79 12.31 15.24
N ASP A 83 4.04 13.33 16.04
CA ASP A 83 4.17 14.65 15.46
C ASP A 83 5.07 14.44 14.26
N PRO A 84 4.67 14.90 13.06
CA PRO A 84 5.52 14.76 11.89
C PRO A 84 6.90 15.24 12.33
N PRO A 85 7.98 14.50 12.06
CA PRO A 85 9.29 14.97 12.42
C PRO A 85 9.35 16.39 11.91
N SER A 86 9.48 17.36 12.83
CA SER A 86 9.81 18.73 12.48
C SER A 86 11.22 18.64 11.93
N PHE A 87 11.32 18.30 10.66
CA PHE A 87 12.54 18.37 9.91
C PHE A 87 12.82 19.87 9.66
N ILE A 88 13.20 20.54 10.74
CA ILE A 88 14.02 21.75 10.64
C ILE A 88 15.42 21.16 10.50
N PRO A 89 16.09 21.25 9.36
CA PRO A 89 17.49 20.96 9.31
C PRO A 89 18.15 21.95 10.30
N ALA A 90 18.52 21.43 11.47
CA ALA A 90 19.40 22.18 12.35
C ALA A 90 20.65 22.48 11.52
N ALA A 91 20.89 23.77 11.30
CA ALA A 91 22.13 24.26 10.73
C ALA A 91 23.27 23.89 11.68
N ASN A 92 23.74 22.65 11.61
CA ASN A 92 24.98 22.22 12.20
C ASN A 92 25.94 21.94 11.06
N ASN A 93 26.87 22.89 10.89
CA ASN A 93 28.12 22.72 10.14
C ASN A 93 28.79 21.41 10.56
N ILE A 94 28.55 20.34 9.78
CA ILE A 94 29.48 19.23 9.64
C ILE A 94 29.84 19.20 8.16
N ASP A 95 31.01 19.66 7.89
CA ASP A 95 31.73 19.62 6.60
C ASP A 95 31.98 18.12 6.28
N THR A 96 30.99 17.48 5.65
CA THR A 96 31.17 16.24 4.92
C THR A 96 30.56 16.48 3.55
N GLY A 97 31.35 16.37 2.51
CA GLY A 97 31.08 16.71 1.10
C GLY A 97 29.77 16.13 0.50
N SER A 98 28.67 16.37 1.16
CA SER A 98 27.32 16.06 0.71
C SER A 98 26.85 17.17 -0.22
N LYS A 99 26.62 16.84 -1.47
CA LYS A 99 25.93 17.70 -2.45
C LYS A 99 24.65 18.24 -1.78
N ALA A 100 24.55 19.56 -1.62
CA ALA A 100 23.34 20.21 -1.11
C ALA A 100 22.13 19.75 -1.94
N VAL A 101 21.23 19.01 -1.33
CA VAL A 101 19.99 18.55 -1.99
C VAL A 101 19.11 19.80 -2.15
N THR A 102 18.95 20.25 -3.39
CA THR A 102 18.02 21.34 -3.69
C THR A 102 16.60 20.81 -3.55
N THR A 103 15.75 21.48 -2.76
CA THR A 103 14.36 21.11 -2.55
C THR A 103 13.39 22.09 -3.22
N THR A 104 12.14 21.66 -3.41
CA THR A 104 11.02 22.50 -3.84
C THR A 104 9.95 22.43 -2.78
N LYS A 105 9.54 23.58 -2.25
CA LYS A 105 8.48 23.68 -1.27
C LYS A 105 7.11 23.52 -1.95
N VAL A 106 6.26 22.69 -1.34
CA VAL A 106 4.86 22.45 -1.74
C VAL A 106 3.97 22.64 -0.52
N ASP A 107 2.93 23.46 -0.63
CA ASP A 107 1.99 23.72 0.44
C ASP A 107 0.68 22.96 0.17
N LEU A 108 0.41 21.93 0.97
CA LEU A 108 -0.78 21.06 0.90
C LEU A 108 -1.78 21.38 2.01
N PRO A 109 -3.03 20.94 1.91
CA PRO A 109 -4.00 21.04 3.00
C PRO A 109 -3.46 20.47 4.32
N ARG A 110 -3.79 21.13 5.44
CA ARG A 110 -3.31 20.75 6.79
C ARG A 110 -4.31 19.92 7.58
N ASP A 111 -5.57 19.99 7.20
CA ASP A 111 -6.67 19.51 8.05
C ASP A 111 -6.97 18.03 7.84
N TYR A 112 -6.51 17.43 6.72
CA TYR A 112 -6.74 16.04 6.41
C TYR A 112 -5.53 15.41 5.70
N TYR A 113 -5.44 14.09 5.84
CA TYR A 113 -4.41 13.26 5.25
C TYR A 113 -4.75 12.94 3.80
N LEU A 114 -3.85 13.25 2.87
CA LEU A 114 -4.05 13.03 1.44
C LEU A 114 -3.43 11.72 0.95
N GLY A 115 -2.40 11.25 1.66
CA GLY A 115 -1.62 10.08 1.29
C GLY A 115 -0.18 10.16 1.78
N GLU A 116 0.66 9.30 1.23
CA GLU A 116 2.09 9.22 1.54
C GLU A 116 2.92 9.59 0.30
N LEU A 117 4.09 10.17 0.54
CA LEU A 117 5.08 10.46 -0.49
C LEU A 117 6.30 9.58 -0.27
N PHE A 118 6.79 9.04 -1.36
CA PHE A 118 7.98 8.21 -1.41
C PHE A 118 8.99 8.83 -2.38
N VAL A 119 10.26 8.55 -2.19
CA VAL A 119 11.33 8.94 -3.10
C VAL A 119 12.08 7.71 -3.59
N GLU A 120 12.67 7.80 -4.78
CA GLU A 120 13.53 6.72 -5.27
C GLU A 120 14.72 6.50 -4.34
N SER A 121 15.03 5.23 -4.06
CA SER A 121 16.19 4.84 -3.28
C SER A 121 17.49 5.24 -4.00
N GLU A 122 18.51 5.60 -3.23
CA GLU A 122 19.85 5.90 -3.77
C GLU A 122 20.57 4.63 -4.25
N ASP A 123 20.27 3.51 -3.61
CA ASP A 123 20.94 2.24 -3.88
C ASP A 123 20.28 1.44 -5.02
N ASP A 124 18.96 1.56 -5.18
CA ASP A 124 18.19 0.86 -6.20
C ASP A 124 17.00 1.70 -6.69
N SER A 125 17.05 2.13 -7.93
CA SER A 125 16.01 2.96 -8.54
C SER A 125 14.66 2.26 -8.77
N GLU A 126 14.57 0.95 -8.51
CA GLU A 126 13.30 0.20 -8.53
C GLU A 126 12.59 0.22 -7.17
N TYR A 127 13.29 0.64 -6.10
CA TYR A 127 12.73 0.74 -4.76
C TYR A 127 12.36 2.17 -4.38
N TRP A 128 11.25 2.28 -3.66
CA TRP A 128 10.74 3.53 -3.10
C TRP A 128 11.00 3.55 -1.60
N GLU A 129 11.52 4.66 -1.10
CA GLU A 129 11.76 4.91 0.33
C GLU A 129 10.70 5.85 0.87
N ASP A 130 10.20 5.56 2.09
CA ASP A 130 9.27 6.44 2.80
C ASP A 130 9.87 7.84 2.94
N TYR A 131 9.13 8.85 2.51
CA TYR A 131 9.63 10.23 2.57
C TYR A 131 8.84 11.07 3.58
N CYS A 132 7.57 11.34 3.33
CA CYS A 132 6.72 12.10 4.27
C CYS A 132 5.24 11.94 3.93
N GLN A 133 4.39 12.37 4.85
CA GLN A 133 2.96 12.47 4.60
C GLN A 133 2.65 13.63 3.64
N ALA A 134 1.72 13.38 2.70
CA ALA A 134 1.20 14.42 1.81
C ALA A 134 0.23 15.33 2.60
N LYS A 135 0.79 16.21 3.45
CA LYS A 135 0.03 17.08 4.36
C LYS A 135 0.85 18.31 4.76
N GLY A 136 0.21 19.48 4.77
CA GLY A 136 0.85 20.73 5.22
C GLY A 136 1.95 21.20 4.28
N SER A 137 2.97 21.86 4.84
CA SER A 137 4.11 22.36 4.05
C SER A 137 5.20 21.31 4.00
N ILE A 138 5.55 20.86 2.81
CA ILE A 138 6.55 19.82 2.56
C ILE A 138 7.62 20.33 1.62
N GLU A 139 8.80 19.72 1.64
CA GLU A 139 9.90 20.00 0.74
C GLU A 139 10.23 18.78 -0.09
N LEU A 140 10.07 18.85 -1.40
CA LEU A 140 10.37 17.75 -2.32
C LEU A 140 11.82 17.84 -2.83
N PRO A 141 12.57 16.72 -2.87
CA PRO A 141 13.91 16.69 -3.39
C PRO A 141 13.90 16.89 -4.92
N LYS A 142 14.69 17.84 -5.41
CA LYS A 142 14.86 18.03 -6.85
C LYS A 142 15.76 16.96 -7.44
N GLY A 143 15.36 16.48 -8.61
CA GLY A 143 16.16 15.50 -9.38
C GLY A 143 15.97 14.04 -8.94
N LYS A 144 15.18 13.77 -7.89
CA LYS A 144 14.74 12.42 -7.54
C LYS A 144 13.35 12.17 -8.08
N ARG A 145 13.04 10.91 -8.39
CA ARG A 145 11.66 10.50 -8.70
C ARG A 145 10.85 10.47 -7.40
N VAL A 146 9.65 11.00 -7.45
CA VAL A 146 8.72 11.04 -6.32
C VAL A 146 7.47 10.26 -6.70
N GLN A 147 7.03 9.37 -5.81
CA GLN A 147 5.75 8.68 -5.89
C GLN A 147 4.79 9.28 -4.86
N LEU A 148 3.56 9.46 -5.25
CA LEU A 148 2.44 9.79 -4.38
C LEU A 148 1.52 8.57 -4.29
N GLU A 149 1.35 8.00 -3.11
CA GLU A 149 0.32 7.02 -2.80
C GLU A 149 -0.87 7.73 -2.16
N LEU A 150 -2.06 7.61 -2.75
CA LEU A 150 -3.27 8.24 -2.25
C LEU A 150 -3.87 7.49 -1.06
N ALA A 151 -4.46 8.22 -0.14
CA ALA A 151 -5.21 7.64 0.97
C ALA A 151 -6.42 6.82 0.46
N LYS A 152 -6.56 5.57 0.95
CA LYS A 152 -7.56 4.60 0.46
C LYS A 152 -8.89 4.67 1.22
N ASP A 153 -8.84 5.01 2.49
CA ASP A 153 -10.00 4.95 3.40
C ASP A 153 -10.98 6.13 3.26
N ILE A 154 -10.52 7.23 2.72
CA ILE A 154 -11.30 8.46 2.56
C ILE A 154 -11.36 8.88 1.09
N ARG A 155 -12.42 9.65 0.74
CA ARG A 155 -12.44 10.33 -0.55
C ARG A 155 -11.49 11.53 -0.49
N VAL A 156 -10.52 11.55 -1.39
CA VAL A 156 -9.55 12.64 -1.52
C VAL A 156 -9.96 13.51 -2.72
N ASP A 157 -10.11 14.81 -2.48
CA ASP A 157 -10.27 15.77 -3.58
C ASP A 157 -8.91 16.02 -4.24
N LEU A 158 -8.72 15.53 -5.45
CA LEU A 158 -7.47 15.63 -6.20
C LEU A 158 -7.11 17.06 -6.65
N SER A 159 -7.91 18.07 -6.34
CA SER A 159 -7.58 19.48 -6.65
C SER A 159 -6.27 19.95 -6.00
N PHE A 160 -5.85 19.32 -4.89
CA PHE A 160 -4.56 19.59 -4.24
C PHE A 160 -3.33 19.29 -5.13
N LEU A 161 -3.49 18.45 -6.16
CA LEU A 161 -2.42 18.14 -7.11
C LEU A 161 -1.91 19.39 -7.85
N SER A 162 -2.73 20.43 -7.95
CA SER A 162 -2.32 21.72 -8.52
C SER A 162 -1.24 22.45 -7.71
N ALA A 163 -1.02 22.06 -6.45
CA ALA A 163 0.06 22.60 -5.62
C ALA A 163 1.43 22.04 -5.98
N PHE A 164 1.48 20.88 -6.66
CA PHE A 164 2.74 20.30 -7.10
C PHE A 164 3.22 20.94 -8.40
N PRO A 165 4.53 21.22 -8.54
CA PRO A 165 5.13 21.52 -9.83
C PRO A 165 4.82 20.42 -10.85
N SER A 166 4.65 20.78 -12.12
CA SER A 166 4.27 19.84 -13.19
C SER A 166 5.28 18.70 -13.42
N ASP A 167 6.51 18.87 -12.94
CA ASP A 167 7.62 17.92 -13.03
C ASP A 167 7.96 17.21 -11.71
N ALA A 168 7.16 17.43 -10.64
CA ALA A 168 7.48 16.93 -9.31
C ALA A 168 7.16 15.45 -9.12
N ILE A 169 6.04 14.96 -9.67
CA ILE A 169 5.54 13.61 -9.43
C ILE A 169 5.82 12.71 -10.62
N TYR A 170 6.54 11.61 -10.36
CA TYR A 170 6.86 10.59 -11.35
C TYR A 170 5.82 9.46 -11.38
N SER A 171 5.37 9.01 -10.22
CA SER A 171 4.42 7.92 -10.05
C SER A 171 3.26 8.33 -9.15
N VAL A 172 2.05 7.89 -9.49
CA VAL A 172 0.86 8.01 -8.63
C VAL A 172 0.27 6.63 -8.43
N ASP A 173 0.23 6.18 -7.17
CA ASP A 173 -0.52 5.01 -6.74
C ASP A 173 -1.86 5.45 -6.14
N ALA A 174 -2.93 5.22 -6.88
CA ALA A 174 -4.31 5.44 -6.47
C ALA A 174 -5.08 4.11 -6.37
N SER A 175 -4.35 2.97 -6.26
CA SER A 175 -4.98 1.65 -6.17
C SER A 175 -5.91 1.56 -4.97
N ASP A 176 -7.11 1.02 -5.20
CA ASP A 176 -8.20 0.91 -4.22
C ASP A 176 -8.64 2.26 -3.59
N ALA A 177 -8.16 3.40 -4.11
CA ALA A 177 -8.55 4.73 -3.64
C ALA A 177 -9.98 5.10 -4.10
N LYS A 178 -10.64 5.97 -3.34
CA LYS A 178 -11.99 6.44 -3.65
C LYS A 178 -11.96 7.60 -4.64
N VAL A 179 -11.47 7.34 -5.85
CA VAL A 179 -11.41 8.28 -6.97
C VAL A 179 -12.48 7.99 -8.02
N SER A 180 -12.88 9.01 -8.75
CA SER A 180 -13.89 8.96 -9.81
C SER A 180 -13.32 9.46 -11.13
N ASP A 181 -14.06 9.26 -12.23
CA ASP A 181 -13.68 9.71 -13.56
C ASP A 181 -13.36 11.22 -13.63
N ASP A 182 -14.14 12.04 -12.91
CA ASP A 182 -13.93 13.50 -12.86
C ASP A 182 -12.61 13.87 -12.16
N ASP A 183 -12.19 13.08 -11.18
CA ASP A 183 -10.95 13.32 -10.43
C ASP A 183 -9.73 13.17 -11.34
N LEU A 184 -9.77 12.28 -12.34
CA LEU A 184 -8.65 12.05 -13.25
C LEU A 184 -8.30 13.26 -14.10
N SER A 185 -9.26 14.19 -14.34
CA SER A 185 -8.98 15.44 -15.03
C SER A 185 -7.94 16.30 -14.30
N LYS A 186 -7.82 16.14 -12.96
CA LYS A 186 -6.89 16.90 -12.12
C LYS A 186 -5.43 16.45 -12.28
N LEU A 187 -5.22 15.20 -12.75
CA LEU A 187 -3.88 14.68 -13.04
C LEU A 187 -3.22 15.41 -14.21
N GLY A 188 -4.00 16.03 -15.10
CA GLY A 188 -3.48 16.67 -16.31
C GLY A 188 -2.47 17.80 -16.08
N GLY A 189 -2.44 18.38 -14.87
CA GLY A 189 -1.43 19.36 -14.46
C GLY A 189 -0.04 18.76 -14.18
N LEU A 190 0.06 17.45 -14.00
CA LEU A 190 1.28 16.72 -13.64
C LEU A 190 1.91 16.07 -14.88
N GLY A 191 2.53 16.86 -15.73
CA GLY A 191 3.09 16.41 -17.01
C GLY A 191 4.30 15.47 -16.91
N SER A 192 4.80 15.19 -15.71
CA SER A 192 5.92 14.27 -15.46
C SER A 192 5.49 12.84 -15.14
N ILE A 193 4.21 12.59 -14.89
CA ILE A 193 3.73 11.25 -14.54
C ILE A 193 4.09 10.24 -15.63
N ARG A 194 4.76 9.16 -15.21
CA ARG A 194 5.12 8.02 -16.05
C ARG A 194 4.45 6.72 -15.59
N GLU A 195 4.08 6.63 -14.34
CA GLU A 195 3.44 5.45 -13.76
C GLU A 195 2.17 5.87 -13.02
N LEU A 196 1.07 5.18 -13.32
CA LEU A 196 -0.22 5.45 -12.72
C LEU A 196 -0.94 4.14 -12.42
N ASP A 197 -1.22 3.89 -11.13
CA ASP A 197 -2.03 2.77 -10.71
C ASP A 197 -3.43 3.26 -10.27
N LEU A 198 -4.45 2.76 -10.96
CA LEU A 198 -5.88 3.01 -10.70
C LEU A 198 -6.62 1.68 -10.43
N SER A 199 -5.89 0.60 -10.15
CA SER A 199 -6.47 -0.71 -9.91
C SER A 199 -7.47 -0.69 -8.75
N GLY A 200 -8.58 -1.41 -8.89
CA GLY A 200 -9.59 -1.51 -7.85
C GLY A 200 -10.40 -0.25 -7.59
N THR A 201 -10.30 0.77 -8.47
CA THR A 201 -11.05 2.01 -8.35
C THR A 201 -12.39 1.96 -9.11
N ALA A 202 -13.27 2.93 -8.86
CA ALA A 202 -14.55 3.06 -9.55
C ALA A 202 -14.45 3.74 -10.93
N ILE A 203 -13.25 3.77 -11.55
CA ILE A 203 -13.00 4.41 -12.83
C ILE A 203 -13.67 3.63 -13.95
N GLY A 204 -14.33 4.37 -14.83
CA GLY A 204 -14.89 3.88 -16.09
C GLY A 204 -14.14 4.41 -17.31
N SER A 205 -14.67 4.07 -18.50
CA SER A 205 -14.09 4.49 -19.78
C SER A 205 -14.02 6.01 -19.97
N THR A 206 -14.94 6.76 -19.36
CA THR A 206 -14.94 8.22 -19.36
C THR A 206 -13.72 8.79 -18.63
N GLY A 207 -13.33 8.18 -17.51
CA GLY A 207 -12.14 8.57 -16.76
C GLY A 207 -10.86 8.38 -17.56
N VAL A 208 -10.74 7.26 -18.28
CA VAL A 208 -9.57 6.98 -19.12
C VAL A 208 -9.36 8.04 -20.21
N VAL A 209 -10.43 8.64 -20.72
CA VAL A 209 -10.33 9.74 -21.70
C VAL A 209 -9.57 10.94 -21.14
N ASN A 210 -9.68 11.21 -19.84
CA ASN A 210 -8.97 12.31 -19.16
C ASN A 210 -7.45 12.07 -19.08
N LEU A 211 -6.99 10.82 -19.18
CA LEU A 211 -5.57 10.48 -19.13
C LEU A 211 -4.78 10.87 -20.39
N LYS A 212 -5.45 11.28 -21.48
CA LYS A 212 -4.79 11.73 -22.73
C LYS A 212 -3.83 12.90 -22.51
N SER A 213 -4.05 13.69 -21.47
CA SER A 213 -3.14 14.79 -21.08
C SER A 213 -1.80 14.32 -20.53
N LEU A 214 -1.70 13.07 -20.09
CA LEU A 214 -0.48 12.47 -19.55
C LEU A 214 0.43 11.94 -20.65
N ALA A 215 0.96 12.84 -21.48
CA ALA A 215 1.73 12.50 -22.68
C ALA A 215 3.04 11.71 -22.43
N LYS A 216 3.47 11.61 -21.18
CA LYS A 216 4.67 10.86 -20.77
C LYS A 216 4.36 9.54 -20.06
N LEU A 217 3.08 9.14 -19.96
CA LEU A 217 2.68 7.94 -19.25
C LEU A 217 3.26 6.70 -19.92
N GLU A 218 3.99 5.89 -19.14
CA GLU A 218 4.70 4.69 -19.59
C GLU A 218 4.09 3.40 -19.04
N LYS A 219 3.55 3.45 -17.80
CA LYS A 219 2.91 2.30 -17.16
C LYS A 219 1.55 2.71 -16.61
N LEU A 220 0.53 1.90 -16.89
CA LEU A 220 -0.84 2.12 -16.45
C LEU A 220 -1.44 0.81 -15.96
N TRP A 221 -1.97 0.82 -14.74
CA TRP A 221 -2.74 -0.30 -14.18
C TRP A 221 -4.18 0.14 -14.00
N LEU A 222 -5.10 -0.64 -14.58
CA LEU A 222 -6.55 -0.45 -14.57
C LEU A 222 -7.26 -1.75 -14.13
N ASP A 223 -6.57 -2.61 -13.38
CA ASP A 223 -7.11 -3.90 -12.96
C ASP A 223 -8.36 -3.71 -12.09
N ARG A 224 -9.37 -4.57 -12.28
CA ARG A 224 -10.62 -4.52 -11.51
C ARG A 224 -11.32 -3.15 -11.53
N THR A 225 -11.25 -2.46 -12.66
CA THR A 225 -12.01 -1.22 -12.93
C THR A 225 -13.21 -1.49 -13.82
N SER A 226 -14.09 -0.50 -13.98
CA SER A 226 -15.31 -0.62 -14.79
C SER A 226 -15.12 -0.17 -16.25
N ILE A 227 -13.90 -0.18 -16.77
CA ILE A 227 -13.62 0.19 -18.17
C ILE A 227 -14.15 -0.87 -19.13
N ASP A 228 -14.59 -0.40 -20.30
CA ASP A 228 -15.11 -1.20 -21.42
C ASP A 228 -14.46 -0.77 -22.75
N GLU A 229 -14.93 -1.29 -23.88
CA GLU A 229 -14.38 -1.00 -25.22
C GLU A 229 -14.37 0.48 -25.60
N GLN A 230 -15.16 1.33 -24.92
CA GLN A 230 -15.21 2.77 -25.23
C GLN A 230 -13.90 3.48 -24.88
N CYS A 231 -13.09 2.93 -23.98
CA CYS A 231 -11.80 3.53 -23.63
C CYS A 231 -10.67 3.20 -24.62
N VAL A 232 -10.84 2.24 -25.53
CA VAL A 232 -9.79 1.75 -26.45
C VAL A 232 -9.14 2.88 -27.26
N PRO A 233 -9.88 3.83 -27.88
CA PRO A 233 -9.24 4.94 -28.59
C PRO A 233 -8.41 5.86 -27.69
N ALA A 234 -8.81 5.99 -26.42
CA ALA A 234 -8.07 6.78 -25.44
C ALA A 234 -6.75 6.10 -25.07
N LEU A 235 -6.78 4.79 -24.80
CA LEU A 235 -5.60 3.99 -24.49
C LEU A 235 -4.57 4.01 -25.66
N ILE A 236 -5.03 3.81 -26.89
CA ILE A 236 -4.17 3.86 -28.08
C ILE A 236 -3.50 5.23 -28.23
N SER A 237 -4.18 6.31 -27.84
CA SER A 237 -3.60 7.67 -27.91
C SER A 237 -2.44 7.92 -26.95
N LEU A 238 -2.22 7.06 -25.95
CA LEU A 238 -1.10 7.11 -25.00
C LEU A 238 0.18 6.54 -25.64
N SER A 239 0.75 7.27 -26.57
CA SER A 239 1.84 6.82 -27.47
C SER A 239 3.15 6.42 -26.76
N LYS A 240 3.32 6.75 -25.48
CA LYS A 240 4.49 6.40 -24.67
C LYS A 240 4.25 5.18 -23.79
N LEU A 241 3.03 4.62 -23.78
CA LEU A 241 2.68 3.52 -22.93
C LEU A 241 3.45 2.26 -23.32
N LYS A 242 4.17 1.68 -22.35
CA LYS A 242 5.00 0.48 -22.48
C LYS A 242 4.38 -0.71 -21.75
N LYS A 243 3.54 -0.44 -20.75
CA LYS A 243 2.88 -1.47 -19.93
C LYS A 243 1.46 -1.05 -19.59
N LEU A 244 0.51 -1.93 -19.86
CA LEU A 244 -0.91 -1.75 -19.58
C LEU A 244 -1.46 -3.01 -18.93
N SER A 245 -1.93 -2.92 -17.68
CA SER A 245 -2.63 -3.99 -16.98
C SER A 245 -4.13 -3.68 -16.95
N ILE A 246 -4.95 -4.65 -17.39
CA ILE A 246 -6.40 -4.52 -17.56
C ILE A 246 -7.12 -5.80 -17.12
N THR A 247 -6.57 -6.49 -16.13
CA THR A 247 -7.12 -7.72 -15.58
C THR A 247 -8.44 -7.46 -14.84
N GLY A 248 -9.46 -8.27 -15.12
CA GLY A 248 -10.75 -8.14 -14.43
C GLY A 248 -11.55 -6.89 -14.80
N THR A 249 -11.39 -6.39 -16.01
CA THR A 249 -12.16 -5.29 -16.61
C THR A 249 -13.29 -5.81 -17.50
N ASN A 250 -14.14 -4.91 -18.04
CA ASN A 250 -15.24 -5.27 -18.93
C ASN A 250 -14.87 -5.20 -20.44
N LEU A 251 -13.58 -5.21 -20.76
CA LEU A 251 -13.11 -5.21 -22.15
C LEU A 251 -13.47 -6.53 -22.83
N ASN A 252 -14.10 -6.45 -23.99
CA ASN A 252 -14.41 -7.62 -24.80
C ASN A 252 -13.20 -8.10 -25.63
N GLU A 253 -13.29 -9.30 -26.22
CA GLU A 253 -12.19 -9.91 -26.97
C GLU A 253 -11.75 -9.05 -28.17
N LEU A 254 -12.70 -8.43 -28.88
CA LEU A 254 -12.41 -7.54 -30.01
C LEU A 254 -11.60 -6.30 -29.59
N ALA A 255 -11.93 -5.73 -28.42
CA ALA A 255 -11.18 -4.62 -27.84
C ALA A 255 -9.74 -5.04 -27.49
N LEU A 256 -9.55 -6.24 -26.92
CA LEU A 256 -8.23 -6.78 -26.58
C LEU A 256 -7.39 -7.05 -27.83
N GLU A 257 -7.98 -7.61 -28.89
CA GLU A 257 -7.32 -7.79 -30.19
C GLU A 257 -6.91 -6.45 -30.81
N THR A 258 -7.79 -5.44 -30.75
CA THR A 258 -7.49 -4.09 -31.25
C THR A 258 -6.31 -3.48 -30.49
N LEU A 259 -6.30 -3.55 -29.15
CA LEU A 259 -5.18 -3.07 -28.35
C LEU A 259 -3.87 -3.78 -28.69
N LYS A 260 -3.88 -5.12 -28.81
CA LYS A 260 -2.68 -5.90 -29.22
C LYS A 260 -2.15 -5.48 -30.58
N LYS A 261 -3.05 -5.21 -31.53
CA LYS A 261 -2.68 -4.82 -32.89
C LYS A 261 -2.13 -3.39 -32.95
N ASP A 262 -2.81 -2.45 -32.30
CA ASP A 262 -2.52 -1.02 -32.44
C ASP A 262 -1.50 -0.50 -31.41
N MET A 263 -1.17 -1.32 -30.40
CA MET A 263 -0.13 -1.04 -29.38
C MET A 263 0.95 -2.14 -29.34
N PRO A 264 1.65 -2.44 -30.44
CA PRO A 264 2.56 -3.59 -30.55
C PRO A 264 3.79 -3.49 -29.62
N ASN A 265 4.14 -2.31 -29.15
CA ASN A 265 5.27 -2.06 -28.25
C ASN A 265 4.85 -1.94 -26.78
N CYS A 266 3.58 -2.18 -26.47
CA CYS A 266 3.04 -2.14 -25.12
C CYS A 266 2.83 -3.56 -24.59
N GLU A 267 3.40 -3.86 -23.43
CA GLU A 267 3.12 -5.10 -22.71
C GLU A 267 1.69 -5.05 -22.18
N LEU A 268 0.81 -5.90 -22.70
CA LEU A 268 -0.56 -6.03 -22.21
C LEU A 268 -0.68 -7.18 -21.21
N ILE A 269 -1.11 -6.86 -20.00
CA ILE A 269 -1.43 -7.83 -18.93
C ILE A 269 -2.94 -7.97 -18.88
N VAL A 270 -3.43 -9.17 -19.17
CA VAL A 270 -4.85 -9.54 -19.15
C VAL A 270 -5.02 -10.81 -18.32
N SER A 271 -6.19 -11.02 -17.70
CA SER A 271 -6.50 -12.32 -17.11
C SER A 271 -6.55 -13.37 -18.22
N GLU A 272 -5.90 -14.51 -18.03
CA GLU A 272 -6.17 -15.67 -18.86
C GLU A 272 -7.65 -16.04 -18.68
N SER A 273 -8.45 -15.91 -19.72
CA SER A 273 -9.81 -16.46 -19.73
C SER A 273 -9.67 -17.97 -19.57
N HIS A 274 -10.12 -18.51 -18.44
CA HIS A 274 -10.36 -19.95 -18.34
C HIS A 274 -11.49 -20.28 -19.32
N SER A 275 -11.08 -20.75 -20.50
CA SER A 275 -11.93 -21.34 -21.53
C SER A 275 -12.48 -22.69 -21.06
#